data_fd8d3b38e2d8d7f85a27eee96c51bad6
#
_entry.id   fd8d3b38e2d8d7f85a27eee96c51bad6
#
_cell.length_a   1.000
_cell.length_b   1.000
_cell.length_c   1.000
_cell.angle_alpha   90.00
_cell.angle_beta   90.00
_cell.angle_gamma   90.00
#
_symmetry.space_group_name_H-M   'P 1'
#
loop_
_entity.id
_entity.type
_entity.pdbx_description
1 polymer ?
#
loop_
_entity_poly.entity_id
_entity_poly.type
_entity_poly.pdbx_seq_one_letter_code
_entity_poly.pdbx_strand_id
1 'polypeptide(L)'
;LYGIKNGTLKKVKLDISKINDSTYISKSISTRDTIGFGVITYDRQNLTNNIFGNHKYSLFKNDTLNFEFTFDSFSFPEKPIQKRFVDYEFFVLNKSRIIKLFGNNENELRFVSKNSNGLIIREGEKATIKIKLSDYDKNNTYLILNLIGDENNYNYDSDNIFPSNKILDPQKKYLFDFNGHKLNIDKNTFLRKSKILFDYENDTLFVFNPYVEAMKNFEVKFLINRDLDGQYLTRKNHDGSSTFVSNKISNGYYSFKTKSLGKFYVDYDTITPEIKRRKRVDYKKQIEYYILDKETGIKIIWVK
;
A
#
# COMPACT_ATOMS: atom_id res chain seq x y z
N LEU A 1 -5.72 -17.25 -4.48
CA LEU A 1 -4.69 -18.18 -4.01
C LEU A 1 -3.32 -17.58 -4.18
N TYR A 2 -2.48 -17.73 -3.19
CA TYR A 2 -1.07 -17.34 -3.21
C TYR A 2 -0.19 -18.58 -3.07
N GLY A 3 0.82 -18.70 -3.93
CA GLY A 3 1.98 -19.55 -3.69
C GLY A 3 3.02 -18.76 -2.92
N ILE A 4 3.60 -19.34 -1.87
CA ILE A 4 4.58 -18.69 -0.99
C ILE A 4 5.90 -19.44 -1.09
N LYS A 5 6.91 -18.83 -1.73
CA LYS A 5 8.24 -19.45 -1.86
C LYS A 5 9.33 -18.43 -1.56
N ASN A 6 10.17 -18.71 -0.55
CA ASN A 6 11.30 -17.84 -0.16
C ASN A 6 10.92 -16.37 0.05
N GLY A 7 9.72 -16.12 0.61
CA GLY A 7 9.20 -14.77 0.85
C GLY A 7 8.61 -14.08 -0.39
N THR A 8 8.65 -14.73 -1.55
CA THR A 8 7.97 -14.27 -2.77
C THR A 8 6.54 -14.77 -2.77
N LEU A 9 5.60 -13.90 -3.13
CA LEU A 9 4.18 -14.20 -3.24
C LEU A 9 3.79 -14.19 -4.71
N LYS A 10 3.40 -15.32 -5.24
CA LYS A 10 2.75 -15.42 -6.55
C LYS A 10 1.26 -15.63 -6.33
N LYS A 11 0.43 -15.04 -7.15
CA LYS A 11 -1.03 -15.07 -6.95
C LYS A 11 -1.78 -15.50 -8.21
N VAL A 12 -2.92 -16.14 -8.00
CA VAL A 12 -3.88 -16.47 -9.06
C VAL A 12 -5.29 -16.24 -8.53
N LYS A 13 -6.16 -15.71 -9.37
CA LYS A 13 -7.58 -15.59 -9.08
C LYS A 13 -8.23 -16.98 -9.18
N LEU A 14 -9.06 -17.32 -8.20
CA LEU A 14 -9.89 -18.53 -8.24
C LEU A 14 -11.28 -18.19 -8.72
N ASP A 15 -11.84 -19.04 -9.56
CA ASP A 15 -13.24 -18.97 -9.92
C ASP A 15 -14.08 -19.60 -8.81
N ILE A 16 -15.10 -18.87 -8.38
CA ILE A 16 -16.02 -19.29 -7.33
C ILE A 16 -17.45 -19.25 -7.85
N SER A 17 -18.27 -20.19 -7.39
CA SER A 17 -19.69 -20.29 -7.70
C SER A 17 -20.50 -20.13 -6.43
N LYS A 18 -21.62 -19.42 -6.50
CA LYS A 18 -22.56 -19.27 -5.39
C LYS A 18 -23.43 -20.54 -5.29
N ILE A 19 -23.50 -21.12 -4.09
CA ILE A 19 -24.40 -22.26 -3.79
C ILE A 19 -25.73 -21.76 -3.21
N ASN A 20 -25.66 -20.81 -2.28
CA ASN A 20 -26.80 -20.16 -1.65
C ASN A 20 -26.43 -18.73 -1.25
N ASP A 21 -27.31 -18.03 -0.55
CA ASP A 21 -27.08 -16.60 -0.23
C ASP A 21 -25.86 -16.32 0.63
N SER A 22 -25.37 -17.29 1.36
CA SER A 22 -24.24 -17.13 2.27
C SER A 22 -23.05 -18.05 1.96
N THR A 23 -23.12 -18.89 0.92
CA THR A 23 -22.08 -19.91 0.67
C THR A 23 -21.63 -19.94 -0.77
N TYR A 24 -20.31 -19.91 -0.93
CA TYR A 24 -19.60 -20.02 -2.21
C TYR A 24 -18.67 -21.22 -2.19
N ILE A 25 -18.39 -21.78 -3.36
CA ILE A 25 -17.46 -22.91 -3.56
C ILE A 25 -16.55 -22.64 -4.76
N SER A 26 -15.34 -23.16 -4.73
CA SER A 26 -14.49 -23.28 -5.93
C SER A 26 -14.53 -24.67 -6.51
N LYS A 27 -14.06 -24.82 -7.75
CA LYS A 27 -13.61 -26.13 -8.25
C LYS A 27 -12.46 -26.63 -7.37
N SER A 28 -12.21 -27.96 -7.43
CA SER A 28 -11.06 -28.54 -6.74
C SER A 28 -9.75 -27.90 -7.18
N ILE A 29 -8.87 -27.62 -6.23
CA ILE A 29 -7.62 -26.90 -6.42
C ILE A 29 -6.46 -27.88 -6.22
N SER A 30 -5.72 -28.19 -7.29
CA SER A 30 -4.47 -28.93 -7.18
C SER A 30 -3.34 -27.98 -6.84
N THR A 31 -2.72 -28.17 -5.70
CA THR A 31 -1.61 -27.35 -5.22
C THR A 31 -0.82 -28.06 -4.14
N ARG A 32 0.47 -27.79 -4.05
CA ARG A 32 1.35 -28.28 -2.98
C ARG A 32 2.24 -27.17 -2.46
N ASP A 33 3.02 -27.45 -1.43
CA ASP A 33 3.91 -26.52 -0.72
C ASP A 33 3.18 -25.51 0.17
N THR A 34 3.79 -24.37 0.40
CA THR A 34 3.21 -23.34 1.23
C THR A 34 2.33 -22.42 0.40
N ILE A 35 1.08 -22.33 0.77
CA ILE A 35 0.08 -21.50 0.11
C ILE A 35 -0.57 -20.53 1.09
N GLY A 36 -1.18 -19.49 0.57
CA GLY A 36 -2.01 -18.54 1.33
C GLY A 36 -3.28 -18.18 0.57
N PHE A 37 -4.24 -17.64 1.28
CA PHE A 37 -5.47 -17.14 0.68
C PHE A 37 -5.63 -15.66 0.93
N GLY A 38 -6.24 -14.99 -0.03
CA GLY A 38 -6.69 -13.61 0.12
C GLY A 38 -8.09 -13.47 -0.46
N VAL A 39 -8.85 -12.54 0.06
CA VAL A 39 -10.21 -12.29 -0.35
C VAL A 39 -10.43 -10.83 -0.72
N ILE A 40 -11.23 -10.60 -1.75
CA ILE A 40 -11.81 -9.31 -2.07
C ILE A 40 -13.25 -9.37 -1.62
N THR A 41 -13.61 -8.58 -0.64
CA THR A 41 -14.95 -8.59 -0.05
C THR A 41 -15.43 -7.17 0.20
N TYR A 42 -16.73 -7.01 0.11
CA TYR A 42 -17.41 -5.74 0.37
C TYR A 42 -18.63 -6.02 1.23
N ASP A 43 -18.75 -5.29 2.30
CA ASP A 43 -19.98 -5.13 3.04
C ASP A 43 -20.69 -3.87 2.56
N ARG A 44 -21.99 -3.94 2.32
CA ARG A 44 -22.80 -2.82 1.86
C ARG A 44 -23.85 -2.49 2.90
N GLN A 45 -23.83 -1.29 3.37
CA GLN A 45 -24.88 -0.80 4.25
C GLN A 45 -26.18 -0.64 3.45
N ASN A 46 -27.28 -1.11 4.01
CA ASN A 46 -28.60 -0.91 3.42
C ASN A 46 -28.90 0.58 3.22
N LEU A 47 -29.52 0.91 2.10
CA LEU A 47 -29.95 2.27 1.72
C LEU A 47 -28.81 3.27 1.45
N THR A 48 -27.55 2.85 1.38
CA THR A 48 -26.43 3.72 1.01
C THR A 48 -25.52 3.04 0.00
N ASN A 49 -24.74 3.84 -0.76
CA ASN A 49 -23.70 3.33 -1.65
C ASN A 49 -22.34 3.11 -0.93
N ASN A 50 -22.33 3.23 0.39
CA ASN A 50 -21.10 3.06 1.15
C ASN A 50 -20.64 1.60 1.14
N ILE A 51 -19.35 1.40 0.93
CA ILE A 51 -18.71 0.10 0.95
C ILE A 51 -17.81 0.04 2.18
N PHE A 52 -18.03 -0.97 3.01
CA PHE A 52 -17.25 -1.24 4.20
C PHE A 52 -16.46 -2.53 4.05
N GLY A 53 -15.43 -2.72 4.89
CA GLY A 53 -14.78 -4.02 5.07
C GLY A 53 -15.60 -4.88 6.02
N ASN A 54 -15.44 -6.19 5.92
CA ASN A 54 -16.03 -7.10 6.90
C ASN A 54 -15.42 -6.88 8.29
N HIS A 55 -16.20 -7.17 9.31
CA HIS A 55 -15.78 -7.07 10.70
C HIS A 55 -14.78 -8.17 11.09
N LYS A 56 -15.01 -9.41 10.63
CA LYS A 56 -14.18 -10.57 11.00
C LYS A 56 -13.87 -11.46 9.80
N TYR A 57 -12.63 -11.94 9.79
CA TYR A 57 -12.11 -12.88 8.78
C TYR A 57 -11.51 -14.08 9.49
N SER A 58 -11.96 -15.27 9.18
CA SER A 58 -11.45 -16.51 9.76
C SER A 58 -11.17 -17.54 8.65
N LEU A 59 -10.02 -18.22 8.75
CA LEU A 59 -9.61 -19.27 7.82
C LEU A 59 -9.38 -20.56 8.58
N PHE A 60 -10.02 -21.62 8.13
CA PHE A 60 -9.92 -22.96 8.69
C PHE A 60 -9.36 -23.93 7.65
N LYS A 61 -8.52 -24.85 8.11
CA LYS A 61 -8.08 -26.05 7.37
C LYS A 61 -8.62 -27.28 8.09
N ASN A 62 -9.46 -28.08 7.44
CA ASN A 62 -10.09 -29.25 8.05
C ASN A 62 -10.70 -28.93 9.43
N ASP A 63 -11.51 -27.86 9.48
CA ASP A 63 -12.16 -27.28 10.67
C ASP A 63 -11.20 -26.73 11.77
N THR A 64 -9.90 -26.85 11.59
CA THR A 64 -8.91 -26.23 12.50
C THR A 64 -8.69 -24.77 12.12
N LEU A 65 -8.85 -23.86 13.06
CA LEU A 65 -8.60 -22.42 12.87
C LEU A 65 -7.10 -22.16 12.65
N ASN A 66 -6.76 -21.55 11.52
CA ASN A 66 -5.38 -21.23 11.14
C ASN A 66 -5.10 -19.73 11.09
N PHE A 67 -6.11 -18.93 10.80
CA PHE A 67 -6.00 -17.49 10.79
C PHE A 67 -7.30 -16.85 11.25
N GLU A 68 -7.20 -15.83 12.09
CA GLU A 68 -8.34 -15.02 12.49
C GLU A 68 -7.96 -13.58 12.75
N PHE A 69 -8.76 -12.69 12.21
CA PHE A 69 -8.54 -11.26 12.25
C PHE A 69 -9.90 -10.55 12.45
N THR A 70 -9.99 -9.70 13.48
CA THR A 70 -11.23 -9.01 13.84
C THR A 70 -11.01 -7.50 13.91
N PHE A 71 -11.85 -6.73 13.24
CA PHE A 71 -11.86 -5.27 13.25
C PHE A 71 -12.85 -4.71 14.27
N ASP A 72 -12.60 -4.87 15.56
CA ASP A 72 -13.47 -4.28 16.58
C ASP A 72 -13.21 -2.78 16.77
N SER A 73 -11.97 -2.45 17.07
CA SER A 73 -11.52 -1.09 17.24
C SER A 73 -10.01 -1.00 17.02
N PHE A 74 -9.56 0.11 16.52
CA PHE A 74 -8.11 0.38 16.39
C PHE A 74 -7.82 1.85 16.64
N SER A 75 -6.67 2.10 17.22
CA SER A 75 -6.14 3.44 17.41
C SER A 75 -5.46 3.96 16.14
N PHE A 76 -5.29 5.27 16.02
CA PHE A 76 -4.56 5.87 14.90
C PHE A 76 -3.15 5.29 14.67
N PRO A 77 -2.35 5.01 15.72
CA PRO A 77 -1.06 4.34 15.58
C PRO A 77 -1.13 2.93 14.99
N GLU A 78 -2.23 2.20 15.18
CA GLU A 78 -2.42 0.85 14.65
C GLU A 78 -2.86 0.81 13.20
N LYS A 79 -3.39 1.91 12.65
CA LYS A 79 -3.84 2.00 11.27
C LYS A 79 -2.78 1.56 10.23
N PRO A 80 -1.49 1.89 10.35
CA PRO A 80 -0.46 1.38 9.44
C PRO A 80 -0.30 -0.15 9.51
N ILE A 81 -0.58 -0.74 10.66
CA ILE A 81 -0.37 -2.17 10.91
C ILE A 81 -1.38 -3.01 10.13
N GLN A 82 -2.63 -2.55 10.00
CA GLN A 82 -3.67 -3.21 9.21
C GLN A 82 -3.28 -3.36 7.73
N LYS A 83 -2.49 -2.42 7.21
CA LYS A 83 -2.00 -2.45 5.83
C LYS A 83 -1.12 -3.68 5.54
N ARG A 84 -0.59 -4.36 6.56
CA ARG A 84 0.20 -5.60 6.41
C ARG A 84 -0.62 -6.72 5.78
N PHE A 85 -1.91 -6.75 6.06
CA PHE A 85 -2.83 -7.75 5.50
C PHE A 85 -3.36 -7.36 4.13
N VAL A 86 -3.17 -6.13 3.67
CA VAL A 86 -3.53 -5.70 2.32
C VAL A 86 -2.43 -6.09 1.33
N ASP A 87 -2.84 -6.64 0.19
CA ASP A 87 -1.94 -6.76 -0.97
C ASP A 87 -1.80 -5.38 -1.64
N TYR A 88 -0.73 -4.68 -1.29
CA TYR A 88 -0.52 -3.31 -1.75
C TYR A 88 -0.28 -3.22 -3.26
N GLU A 89 0.45 -4.17 -3.84
CA GLU A 89 0.67 -4.23 -5.29
C GLU A 89 -0.68 -4.36 -6.03
N PHE A 90 -1.50 -5.30 -5.60
CA PHE A 90 -2.83 -5.47 -6.18
C PHE A 90 -3.69 -4.20 -6.04
N PHE A 91 -3.62 -3.55 -4.88
CA PHE A 91 -4.35 -2.30 -4.64
C PHE A 91 -3.90 -1.17 -5.57
N VAL A 92 -2.58 -1.03 -5.81
CA VAL A 92 -2.05 -0.02 -6.73
C VAL A 92 -2.55 -0.24 -8.15
N LEU A 93 -2.53 -1.50 -8.61
CA LEU A 93 -2.90 -1.90 -9.97
C LEU A 93 -4.41 -1.85 -10.21
N ASN A 94 -5.21 -2.30 -9.25
CA ASN A 94 -6.64 -2.57 -9.46
C ASN A 94 -7.57 -1.63 -8.69
N LYS A 95 -7.04 -0.73 -7.84
CA LYS A 95 -7.81 0.13 -6.93
C LYS A 95 -8.78 -0.63 -6.00
N SER A 96 -8.56 -1.93 -5.86
CA SER A 96 -9.32 -2.87 -5.03
C SER A 96 -8.38 -3.53 -4.03
N ARG A 97 -8.90 -3.97 -2.89
CA ARG A 97 -8.07 -4.53 -1.81
C ARG A 97 -8.27 -6.02 -1.68
N ILE A 98 -7.18 -6.77 -1.80
CA ILE A 98 -7.17 -8.14 -1.31
C ILE A 98 -6.74 -8.10 0.15
N ILE A 99 -7.55 -8.70 1.03
CA ILE A 99 -7.18 -8.97 2.42
C ILE A 99 -6.55 -10.35 2.47
N LYS A 100 -5.27 -10.41 2.82
CA LYS A 100 -4.51 -11.67 2.97
C LYS A 100 -4.87 -12.31 4.30
N LEU A 101 -5.20 -13.59 4.27
CA LEU A 101 -5.54 -14.42 5.44
C LEU A 101 -4.32 -15.22 5.92
N PHE A 102 -3.17 -14.60 5.85
CA PHE A 102 -1.87 -15.09 6.32
C PHE A 102 -0.92 -13.91 6.52
N GLY A 103 0.07 -14.07 7.36
CA GLY A 103 1.07 -13.03 7.62
C GLY A 103 2.29 -13.57 8.35
N ASN A 104 3.37 -12.82 8.38
CA ASN A 104 4.55 -13.17 9.17
C ASN A 104 4.22 -13.12 10.66
N ASN A 105 4.96 -13.89 11.48
CA ASN A 105 4.80 -14.19 12.91
C ASN A 105 4.64 -12.99 13.86
N GLU A 106 3.76 -12.07 13.56
CA GLU A 106 3.49 -10.93 14.42
C GLU A 106 2.28 -11.21 15.30
N ASN A 107 2.50 -12.02 16.33
CA ASN A 107 1.52 -12.31 17.39
C ASN A 107 1.17 -11.08 18.27
N GLU A 108 1.68 -9.91 17.92
CA GLU A 108 1.54 -8.70 18.75
C GLU A 108 0.34 -7.82 18.40
N LEU A 109 -0.45 -8.22 17.40
CA LEU A 109 -1.59 -7.43 17.00
C LEU A 109 -2.84 -7.92 17.73
N ARG A 110 -3.36 -7.10 18.63
CA ARG A 110 -4.55 -7.43 19.44
C ARG A 110 -5.80 -7.84 18.65
N PHE A 111 -5.88 -7.45 17.36
CA PHE A 111 -6.97 -7.81 16.47
C PHE A 111 -6.71 -9.08 15.64
N VAL A 112 -5.55 -9.72 15.83
CA VAL A 112 -5.21 -11.02 15.23
C VAL A 112 -5.17 -12.06 16.32
N SER A 113 -6.24 -12.81 16.48
CA SER A 113 -6.33 -13.86 17.51
C SER A 113 -5.61 -15.15 17.10
N LYS A 114 -5.45 -15.39 15.79
CA LYS A 114 -4.69 -16.51 15.25
C LYS A 114 -3.97 -16.08 13.97
N ASN A 115 -2.69 -16.42 13.86
CA ASN A 115 -1.88 -16.10 12.68
C ASN A 115 -1.08 -17.32 12.20
N SER A 116 -0.93 -17.44 10.89
CA SER A 116 -0.06 -18.41 10.24
C SER A 116 0.65 -17.79 9.04
N ASN A 117 1.84 -18.27 8.75
CA ASN A 117 2.61 -17.84 7.57
C ASN A 117 2.14 -18.49 6.25
N GLY A 118 0.92 -18.95 6.21
CA GLY A 118 0.33 -19.74 5.16
C GLY A 118 0.03 -21.17 5.63
N LEU A 119 -0.50 -21.96 4.73
CA LEU A 119 -0.87 -23.36 4.95
C LEU A 119 0.11 -24.24 4.16
N ILE A 120 0.57 -25.31 4.78
CA ILE A 120 1.36 -26.33 4.08
C ILE A 120 0.42 -27.40 3.59
N ILE A 121 0.46 -27.71 2.29
CA ILE A 121 -0.24 -28.81 1.65
C ILE A 121 0.81 -29.80 1.15
N ARG A 122 0.74 -31.04 1.65
CA ARG A 122 1.68 -32.10 1.29
C ARG A 122 1.18 -32.87 0.07
N GLU A 123 2.10 -33.54 -0.60
CA GLU A 123 1.76 -34.42 -1.71
C GLU A 123 0.74 -35.50 -1.26
N GLY A 124 -0.29 -35.73 -2.07
CA GLY A 124 -1.39 -36.65 -1.78
C GLY A 124 -2.40 -36.17 -0.72
N GLU A 125 -2.14 -35.08 -0.03
CA GLU A 125 -3.04 -34.56 0.99
C GLU A 125 -4.33 -34.02 0.38
N LYS A 126 -5.47 -34.39 0.98
CA LYS A 126 -6.77 -33.77 0.70
C LYS A 126 -7.15 -32.87 1.88
N ALA A 127 -7.46 -31.62 1.60
CA ALA A 127 -7.82 -30.67 2.63
C ALA A 127 -9.01 -29.81 2.20
N THR A 128 -9.89 -29.51 3.14
CA THR A 128 -10.97 -28.55 2.95
C THR A 128 -10.58 -27.25 3.65
N ILE A 129 -10.58 -26.17 2.90
CA ILE A 129 -10.39 -24.82 3.42
C ILE A 129 -11.75 -24.14 3.51
N LYS A 130 -12.05 -23.60 4.67
CA LYS A 130 -13.26 -22.80 4.91
C LYS A 130 -12.84 -21.39 5.31
N ILE A 131 -13.21 -20.42 4.50
CA ILE A 131 -13.07 -19.01 4.82
C ILE A 131 -14.43 -18.51 5.27
N LYS A 132 -14.47 -17.97 6.49
CA LYS A 132 -15.67 -17.37 7.07
C LYS A 132 -15.45 -15.86 7.18
N LEU A 133 -16.39 -15.10 6.65
CA LEU A 133 -16.45 -13.65 6.73
C LEU A 133 -17.68 -13.26 7.54
N SER A 134 -17.53 -12.35 8.48
CA SER A 134 -18.64 -11.85 9.28
C SER A 134 -18.70 -10.32 9.20
N ASP A 135 -19.89 -9.76 9.06
CA ASP A 135 -20.13 -8.35 9.27
C ASP A 135 -20.22 -8.01 10.77
N TYR A 136 -20.51 -6.77 11.09
CA TYR A 136 -20.66 -6.30 12.49
C TYR A 136 -21.89 -6.91 13.17
N ASP A 137 -22.96 -7.17 12.42
CA ASP A 137 -24.21 -7.76 12.90
C ASP A 137 -24.14 -9.28 13.00
N LYS A 138 -22.94 -9.88 12.77
CA LYS A 138 -22.66 -11.31 12.82
C LYS A 138 -23.33 -12.14 11.71
N ASN A 139 -23.78 -11.50 10.62
CA ASN A 139 -24.13 -12.27 9.41
C ASN A 139 -22.86 -12.87 8.83
N ASN A 140 -22.95 -14.10 8.34
CA ASN A 140 -21.80 -14.86 7.93
C ASN A 140 -21.90 -15.25 6.45
N THR A 141 -20.77 -15.12 5.76
CA THR A 141 -20.56 -15.65 4.41
C THR A 141 -19.42 -16.66 4.44
N TYR A 142 -19.56 -17.74 3.73
CA TYR A 142 -18.60 -18.84 3.69
C TYR A 142 -18.08 -19.06 2.27
N LEU A 143 -16.79 -19.30 2.16
CA LEU A 143 -16.16 -19.82 0.95
C LEU A 143 -15.49 -21.13 1.27
N ILE A 144 -15.90 -22.19 0.55
CA ILE A 144 -15.39 -23.55 0.71
C ILE A 144 -14.48 -23.87 -0.48
N LEU A 145 -13.27 -24.32 -0.20
CA LEU A 145 -12.26 -24.66 -1.18
C LEU A 145 -11.74 -26.07 -0.89
N ASN A 146 -11.81 -26.97 -1.87
CA ASN A 146 -11.28 -28.33 -1.75
C ASN A 146 -9.91 -28.39 -2.41
N LEU A 147 -8.90 -28.78 -1.63
CA LEU A 147 -7.51 -28.87 -2.05
C LEU A 147 -7.09 -30.33 -2.23
N ILE A 148 -6.27 -30.55 -3.23
CA ILE A 148 -5.56 -31.81 -3.47
C ILE A 148 -4.08 -31.50 -3.56
N GLY A 149 -3.26 -32.15 -2.75
CA GLY A 149 -1.79 -32.01 -2.74
C GLY A 149 -1.19 -32.69 -3.95
N ASP A 150 -1.12 -31.98 -5.04
CA ASP A 150 -0.62 -32.45 -6.32
C ASP A 150 0.16 -31.32 -7.01
N GLU A 151 0.73 -31.59 -8.17
CA GLU A 151 1.41 -30.57 -8.96
C GLU A 151 0.50 -29.39 -9.20
N ASN A 152 1.10 -28.22 -9.11
CA ASN A 152 0.37 -26.97 -9.17
C ASN A 152 -0.06 -26.68 -10.61
N ASN A 153 -1.35 -26.78 -10.88
CA ASN A 153 -1.94 -26.55 -12.20
C ASN A 153 -2.25 -25.05 -12.48
N TYR A 154 -1.87 -24.16 -11.59
CA TYR A 154 -2.13 -22.73 -11.78
C TYR A 154 -0.92 -22.02 -12.36
N ASN A 155 -1.13 -21.32 -13.47
CA ASN A 155 -0.22 -20.29 -13.93
C ASN A 155 -0.43 -19.07 -13.02
N TYR A 156 0.46 -18.92 -12.04
CA TYR A 156 0.48 -17.70 -11.25
C TYR A 156 0.86 -16.51 -12.13
N ASP A 157 0.22 -15.37 -11.90
CA ASP A 157 0.61 -14.12 -12.54
C ASP A 157 2.12 -13.95 -12.41
N SER A 158 2.79 -13.62 -13.51
CA SER A 158 4.20 -13.26 -13.49
C SER A 158 4.40 -12.10 -12.53
N ASP A 159 5.41 -12.18 -11.67
CA ASP A 159 5.82 -11.03 -10.89
C ASP A 159 6.01 -9.83 -11.82
N ASN A 160 5.43 -8.69 -11.48
CA ASN A 160 5.78 -7.44 -12.13
C ASN A 160 7.28 -7.21 -11.85
N ILE A 161 8.13 -7.54 -12.82
CA ILE A 161 9.57 -7.33 -12.71
C ILE A 161 9.79 -5.83 -12.77
N PHE A 162 9.93 -5.22 -11.60
CA PHE A 162 10.26 -3.82 -11.50
C PHE A 162 11.78 -3.66 -11.48
N PRO A 163 12.37 -2.77 -12.30
CA PRO A 163 13.81 -2.49 -12.26
C PRO A 163 14.20 -2.06 -10.84
N SER A 164 15.14 -2.77 -10.25
CA SER A 164 15.59 -2.46 -8.89
C SER A 164 17.07 -2.77 -8.76
N ASN A 165 17.80 -1.91 -8.06
CA ASN A 165 19.22 -2.09 -7.77
C ASN A 165 19.50 -2.17 -6.27
N LYS A 166 18.50 -2.00 -5.41
CA LYS A 166 18.61 -2.12 -3.96
C LYS A 166 17.56 -3.05 -3.39
N ILE A 167 17.99 -3.91 -2.48
CA ILE A 167 17.11 -4.77 -1.67
C ILE A 167 17.20 -4.28 -0.24
N LEU A 168 16.05 -3.89 0.33
CA LEU A 168 15.91 -3.36 1.68
C LEU A 168 15.35 -4.46 2.60
N ASP A 169 16.10 -4.79 3.64
CA ASP A 169 15.64 -5.62 4.72
C ASP A 169 15.06 -4.71 5.82
N PRO A 170 13.82 -4.92 6.29
CA PRO A 170 13.21 -4.06 7.30
C PRO A 170 14.00 -4.02 8.62
N GLN A 171 14.78 -5.04 8.93
CA GLN A 171 15.58 -5.09 10.17
C GLN A 171 16.88 -4.27 10.11
N LYS A 172 17.20 -3.70 8.94
CA LYS A 172 18.44 -2.96 8.73
C LYS A 172 18.18 -1.47 8.52
N LYS A 173 19.15 -0.65 8.91
CA LYS A 173 19.25 0.75 8.53
C LYS A 173 20.09 0.86 7.27
N TYR A 174 19.74 1.79 6.38
CA TYR A 174 20.47 2.02 5.15
C TYR A 174 20.81 3.50 5.00
N LEU A 175 22.03 3.73 4.56
CA LEU A 175 22.54 5.02 4.14
C LEU A 175 23.12 4.83 2.75
N PHE A 176 22.45 5.40 1.76
CA PHE A 176 22.93 5.39 0.38
C PHE A 176 23.41 6.76 -0.02
N ASP A 177 24.49 6.80 -0.79
CA ASP A 177 24.99 7.98 -1.49
C ASP A 177 25.16 7.58 -2.97
N PHE A 178 24.59 8.37 -3.85
CA PHE A 178 24.70 8.19 -5.29
C PHE A 178 24.83 9.57 -5.96
N ASN A 179 25.99 9.83 -6.52
CA ASN A 179 26.31 11.13 -7.13
C ASN A 179 26.02 12.33 -6.20
N GLY A 180 26.26 12.18 -4.89
CA GLY A 180 25.99 13.20 -3.88
C GLY A 180 24.55 13.25 -3.38
N HIS A 181 23.59 12.61 -4.06
CA HIS A 181 22.23 12.45 -3.53
C HIS A 181 22.23 11.40 -2.44
N LYS A 182 21.54 11.68 -1.31
CA LYS A 182 21.59 10.80 -0.12
C LYS A 182 20.21 10.30 0.24
N LEU A 183 20.16 9.04 0.66
CA LEU A 183 18.95 8.39 1.12
C LEU A 183 19.22 7.69 2.47
N ASN A 184 18.48 8.10 3.50
CA ASN A 184 18.58 7.54 4.84
C ASN A 184 17.24 6.82 5.19
N ILE A 185 17.32 5.51 5.42
CA ILE A 185 16.18 4.67 5.69
C ILE A 185 16.42 3.96 7.03
N ASP A 186 15.58 4.23 8.01
CA ASP A 186 15.66 3.58 9.32
C ASP A 186 15.01 2.19 9.31
N LYS A 187 15.30 1.41 10.36
CA LYS A 187 14.67 0.10 10.58
C LYS A 187 13.15 0.22 10.60
N ASN A 188 12.49 -0.81 10.10
CA ASN A 188 11.03 -0.90 10.05
C ASN A 188 10.35 0.23 9.26
N THR A 189 11.09 0.84 8.31
CA THR A 189 10.48 1.77 7.33
C THR A 189 9.61 1.02 6.35
N PHE A 190 9.97 -0.21 5.98
CA PHE A 190 9.19 -1.10 5.14
C PHE A 190 8.73 -2.32 5.94
N LEU A 191 7.57 -2.89 5.58
CA LEU A 191 6.99 -4.04 6.30
C LEU A 191 7.70 -5.36 6.01
N ARG A 192 8.32 -5.47 4.85
CA ARG A 192 8.96 -6.69 4.35
C ARG A 192 10.17 -6.35 3.51
N LYS A 193 10.96 -7.35 3.15
CA LYS A 193 12.02 -7.17 2.16
C LYS A 193 11.44 -6.54 0.91
N SER A 194 11.97 -5.39 0.55
CA SER A 194 11.46 -4.56 -0.53
C SER A 194 12.56 -4.26 -1.52
N LYS A 195 12.21 -4.30 -2.80
CA LYS A 195 13.12 -3.92 -3.89
C LYS A 195 12.80 -2.50 -4.31
N ILE A 196 13.80 -1.63 -4.41
CA ILE A 196 13.65 -0.28 -4.92
C ILE A 196 14.71 0.01 -5.99
N LEU A 197 14.40 0.94 -6.88
CA LEU A 197 15.37 1.61 -7.72
C LEU A 197 15.86 2.86 -6.98
N PHE A 198 17.16 2.93 -6.71
CA PHE A 198 17.83 4.14 -6.23
C PHE A 198 18.91 4.52 -7.23
N ASP A 199 18.63 5.53 -8.04
CA ASP A 199 19.45 5.94 -9.17
C ASP A 199 19.28 7.43 -9.46
N TYR A 200 20.16 8.00 -10.26
CA TYR A 200 20.07 9.38 -10.73
C TYR A 200 20.41 9.45 -12.21
N GLU A 201 19.46 9.85 -13.00
CA GLU A 201 19.58 9.96 -14.45
C GLU A 201 18.73 11.13 -14.96
N ASN A 202 19.25 11.88 -15.94
CA ASN A 202 18.54 13.00 -16.57
C ASN A 202 17.91 13.96 -15.55
N ASP A 203 18.72 14.44 -14.60
CA ASP A 203 18.33 15.35 -13.50
C ASP A 203 17.18 14.83 -12.62
N THR A 204 16.92 13.53 -12.64
CA THR A 204 15.88 12.87 -11.86
C THR A 204 16.49 11.85 -10.90
N LEU A 205 16.20 12.01 -9.61
CA LEU A 205 16.53 11.02 -8.57
C LEU A 205 15.40 10.01 -8.43
N PHE A 206 15.70 8.77 -8.69
CA PHE A 206 14.79 7.66 -8.53
C PHE A 206 14.93 7.08 -7.11
N VAL A 207 13.91 7.23 -6.29
CA VAL A 207 13.69 6.47 -5.06
C VAL A 207 12.35 5.77 -5.28
N PHE A 208 12.34 4.73 -6.11
CA PHE A 208 11.12 4.34 -6.77
C PHE A 208 10.87 2.83 -6.72
N ASN A 209 9.67 2.47 -6.38
CA ASN A 209 8.95 1.26 -6.70
C ASN A 209 7.46 1.51 -6.39
N PRO A 210 6.56 1.51 -7.38
CA PRO A 210 5.15 1.83 -7.18
C PRO A 210 4.41 0.80 -6.32
N TYR A 211 4.98 -0.40 -6.16
CA TYR A 211 4.36 -1.53 -5.46
C TYR A 211 4.83 -1.69 -4.00
N VAL A 212 5.61 -0.74 -3.53
CA VAL A 212 6.16 -0.74 -2.16
C VAL A 212 5.62 0.45 -1.38
N GLU A 213 5.13 0.21 -0.18
CA GLU A 213 4.65 1.23 0.74
C GLU A 213 5.59 1.38 1.93
N ALA A 214 6.01 2.63 2.23
CA ALA A 214 6.76 2.92 3.44
C ALA A 214 5.81 3.22 4.61
N MET A 215 6.07 2.61 5.76
CA MET A 215 5.30 2.82 7.00
C MET A 215 5.80 4.01 7.81
N LYS A 216 7.11 4.28 7.73
CA LYS A 216 7.76 5.42 8.38
C LYS A 216 8.34 6.37 7.35
N ASN A 217 8.52 7.61 7.75
CA ASN A 217 9.27 8.54 6.92
C ASN A 217 10.73 8.09 6.79
N PHE A 218 11.26 8.22 5.59
CA PHE A 218 12.69 8.17 5.28
C PHE A 218 13.17 9.55 4.84
N GLU A 219 14.45 9.82 4.97
CA GLU A 219 15.04 11.10 4.62
C GLU A 219 15.69 11.02 3.25
N VAL A 220 15.45 12.03 2.43
CA VAL A 220 16.09 12.23 1.13
C VAL A 220 16.79 13.56 1.15
N LYS A 221 18.04 13.59 0.65
CA LYS A 221 18.78 14.80 0.33
C LYS A 221 19.07 14.81 -1.16
N PHE A 222 18.38 15.67 -1.86
CA PHE A 222 18.55 15.88 -3.29
C PHE A 222 19.59 16.98 -3.50
N LEU A 223 20.75 16.66 -4.10
CA LEU A 223 21.81 17.60 -4.39
C LEU A 223 21.39 18.53 -5.52
N ILE A 224 21.66 19.81 -5.38
CA ILE A 224 21.34 20.82 -6.36
C ILE A 224 22.62 21.30 -7.02
N ASN A 225 22.66 21.29 -8.33
CA ASN A 225 23.79 21.75 -9.11
C ASN A 225 23.75 23.26 -9.34
N ARG A 226 22.58 23.89 -9.32
CA ARG A 226 22.36 25.33 -9.49
C ARG A 226 21.16 25.75 -8.64
N ASP A 227 21.31 26.92 -7.99
CA ASP A 227 20.21 27.56 -7.27
C ASP A 227 19.69 28.72 -8.14
N LEU A 228 18.47 28.54 -8.67
CA LEU A 228 17.81 29.51 -9.54
C LEU A 228 16.49 29.93 -8.91
N ASP A 229 16.12 31.20 -9.09
CA ASP A 229 14.85 31.72 -8.60
C ASP A 229 13.66 30.96 -9.19
N GLY A 230 12.65 30.72 -8.36
CA GLY A 230 11.43 30.05 -8.75
C GLY A 230 11.55 28.52 -8.86
N GLN A 231 12.75 27.95 -8.61
CA GLN A 231 12.89 26.51 -8.63
C GLN A 231 12.33 25.84 -7.36
N TYR A 232 11.78 24.65 -7.51
CA TYR A 232 11.32 23.81 -6.42
C TYR A 232 11.52 22.35 -6.73
N LEU A 233 11.60 21.53 -5.68
CA LEU A 233 11.63 20.08 -5.84
C LEU A 233 10.22 19.54 -5.97
N THR A 234 9.99 18.74 -6.99
CA THR A 234 8.75 18.00 -7.18
C THR A 234 8.97 16.50 -7.21
N ARG A 235 7.92 15.75 -6.96
CA ARG A 235 7.89 14.30 -7.07
C ARG A 235 6.85 13.87 -8.10
N LYS A 236 7.28 13.13 -9.10
CA LYS A 236 6.38 12.43 -10.01
C LYS A 236 5.92 11.11 -9.40
N ASN A 237 4.63 10.93 -9.27
CA ASN A 237 3.98 9.75 -8.74
C ASN A 237 3.90 8.66 -9.82
N HIS A 238 3.53 7.45 -9.44
CA HIS A 238 3.37 6.33 -10.38
C HIS A 238 2.21 6.52 -11.36
N ASP A 239 1.20 7.31 -11.00
CA ASP A 239 0.04 7.65 -11.84
C ASP A 239 0.32 8.83 -12.80
N GLY A 240 1.55 9.33 -12.82
CA GLY A 240 1.99 10.43 -13.67
C GLY A 240 1.72 11.83 -13.08
N SER A 241 0.97 11.94 -11.98
CA SER A 241 0.75 13.21 -11.31
C SER A 241 2.03 13.72 -10.63
N SER A 242 2.15 15.03 -10.47
CA SER A 242 3.25 15.67 -9.76
C SER A 242 2.79 16.19 -8.41
N THR A 243 3.69 16.16 -7.43
CA THR A 243 3.43 16.64 -6.08
C THR A 243 4.60 17.55 -5.66
N PHE A 244 4.30 18.77 -5.25
CA PHE A 244 5.27 19.67 -4.62
C PHE A 244 5.92 19.00 -3.39
N VAL A 245 7.23 19.13 -3.25
CA VAL A 245 7.99 18.54 -2.14
C VAL A 245 8.60 19.62 -1.27
N SER A 246 9.38 20.53 -1.85
CA SER A 246 10.06 21.60 -1.12
C SER A 246 10.60 22.68 -2.08
N ASN A 247 10.59 23.91 -1.60
CA ASN A 247 11.34 25.03 -2.21
C ASN A 247 12.46 25.54 -1.31
N LYS A 248 12.75 24.83 -0.20
CA LYS A 248 13.78 25.23 0.77
C LYS A 248 15.07 24.48 0.51
N ILE A 249 16.12 25.25 0.23
CA ILE A 249 17.47 24.76 0.00
C ILE A 249 18.30 25.04 1.26
N SER A 250 19.08 24.07 1.68
CA SER A 250 20.06 24.21 2.76
C SER A 250 21.31 23.41 2.42
N ASN A 251 22.47 24.10 2.51
CA ASN A 251 23.79 23.51 2.21
C ASN A 251 23.85 22.79 0.86
N GLY A 252 23.21 23.33 -0.18
CA GLY A 252 23.19 22.78 -1.51
C GLY A 252 22.23 21.59 -1.70
N TYR A 253 21.32 21.37 -0.77
CA TYR A 253 20.36 20.28 -0.83
C TYR A 253 18.91 20.74 -0.63
N TYR A 254 17.98 20.11 -1.34
CA TYR A 254 16.63 19.92 -0.84
C TYR A 254 16.63 18.74 0.13
N SER A 255 16.43 19.00 1.42
CA SER A 255 16.39 17.99 2.47
C SER A 255 14.94 17.81 2.96
N PHE A 256 14.39 16.60 2.88
CA PHE A 256 13.01 16.35 3.27
C PHE A 256 12.81 14.93 3.77
N LYS A 257 11.72 14.73 4.50
CA LYS A 257 11.26 13.43 4.99
C LYS A 257 9.94 13.06 4.33
N THR A 258 9.84 11.85 3.84
CA THR A 258 8.65 11.35 3.13
C THR A 258 8.41 9.87 3.38
N LYS A 259 7.15 9.44 3.25
CA LYS A 259 6.78 8.01 3.14
C LYS A 259 6.57 7.58 1.69
N SER A 260 6.57 8.53 0.77
CA SER A 260 6.21 8.28 -0.60
C SER A 260 7.44 8.08 -1.45
N LEU A 261 7.52 6.92 -2.07
CA LEU A 261 8.47 6.64 -3.12
C LEU A 261 8.06 7.40 -4.39
N GLY A 262 9.04 7.77 -5.21
CA GLY A 262 8.78 8.54 -6.43
C GLY A 262 10.05 8.88 -7.20
N LYS A 263 9.84 9.63 -8.26
CA LYS A 263 10.90 10.24 -9.07
C LYS A 263 10.96 11.72 -8.68
N PHE A 264 12.10 12.18 -8.18
CA PHE A 264 12.29 13.53 -7.68
C PHE A 264 13.13 14.32 -8.68
N TYR A 265 12.66 15.49 -9.06
CA TYR A 265 13.33 16.40 -9.99
C TYR A 265 13.02 17.85 -9.65
N VAL A 266 13.86 18.76 -10.13
CA VAL A 266 13.64 20.20 -9.99
C VAL A 266 12.69 20.67 -11.09
N ASP A 267 11.71 21.47 -10.71
CA ASP A 267 10.78 22.14 -11.60
C ASP A 267 10.75 23.63 -11.29
N TYR A 268 10.13 24.43 -12.14
CA TYR A 268 10.10 25.89 -12.03
C TYR A 268 8.66 26.38 -11.94
N ASP A 269 8.42 27.27 -10.98
CA ASP A 269 7.16 27.97 -10.86
C ASP A 269 7.04 29.03 -11.95
N THR A 270 6.17 28.78 -12.90
CA THR A 270 5.88 29.66 -14.02
C THR A 270 4.44 30.21 -13.96
N ILE A 271 3.69 29.84 -12.94
CA ILE A 271 2.27 30.19 -12.81
C ILE A 271 2.12 31.35 -11.83
N THR A 272 1.58 32.45 -12.31
CA THR A 272 1.27 33.58 -11.43
C THR A 272 0.09 33.29 -10.50
N PRO A 273 0.15 33.72 -9.22
CA PRO A 273 -0.96 33.55 -8.30
C PRO A 273 -2.27 34.22 -8.80
N GLU A 274 -3.38 33.56 -8.64
CA GLU A 274 -4.71 34.08 -8.94
C GLU A 274 -5.36 34.71 -7.71
N ILE A 275 -5.89 35.93 -7.86
CA ILE A 275 -6.70 36.57 -6.82
C ILE A 275 -8.16 36.41 -7.16
N LYS A 276 -8.91 35.74 -6.31
CA LYS A 276 -10.36 35.53 -6.48
C LYS A 276 -11.14 36.17 -5.33
N ARG A 277 -12.17 36.92 -5.68
CA ARG A 277 -13.10 37.45 -4.70
C ARG A 277 -14.02 36.34 -4.19
N ARG A 278 -14.11 36.20 -2.87
CA ARG A 278 -15.11 35.30 -2.26
C ARG A 278 -16.50 35.90 -2.40
N LYS A 279 -17.52 35.10 -2.67
CA LYS A 279 -18.89 35.57 -2.68
C LYS A 279 -19.23 36.19 -1.33
N ARG A 280 -19.81 37.38 -1.35
CA ARG A 280 -20.16 38.19 -0.17
C ARG A 280 -21.07 37.39 0.77
N VAL A 281 -20.72 37.36 2.05
CA VAL A 281 -21.61 36.91 3.12
C VAL A 281 -22.30 38.16 3.64
N ASP A 282 -23.60 38.30 3.40
CA ASP A 282 -24.34 39.55 3.50
C ASP A 282 -24.42 40.22 4.90
N TYR A 283 -24.05 39.53 5.96
CA TYR A 283 -24.07 40.08 7.33
C TYR A 283 -22.75 40.70 7.80
N LYS A 284 -21.68 40.58 7.02
CA LYS A 284 -20.38 41.21 7.30
C LYS A 284 -20.06 42.21 6.21
N LYS A 285 -19.93 43.49 6.57
CA LYS A 285 -19.47 44.54 5.64
C LYS A 285 -17.98 44.37 5.20
N GLN A 286 -17.52 43.11 5.02
CA GLN A 286 -16.16 42.78 4.65
C GLN A 286 -16.15 42.12 3.27
N ILE A 287 -15.17 42.51 2.47
CA ILE A 287 -14.87 41.85 1.18
C ILE A 287 -13.69 40.91 1.42
N GLU A 288 -13.93 39.63 1.19
CA GLU A 288 -12.91 38.61 1.33
C GLU A 288 -12.34 38.25 -0.05
N TYR A 289 -11.03 38.21 -0.14
CA TYR A 289 -10.31 37.68 -1.27
C TYR A 289 -9.54 36.45 -0.83
N TYR A 290 -9.37 35.47 -1.70
CA TYR A 290 -8.44 34.40 -1.52
C TYR A 290 -7.46 34.40 -2.68
N ILE A 291 -6.21 34.14 -2.37
CA ILE A 291 -5.12 34.08 -3.31
C ILE A 291 -4.74 32.61 -3.45
N LEU A 292 -4.76 32.12 -4.68
CA LEU A 292 -4.42 30.74 -5.02
C LEU A 292 -3.12 30.75 -5.80
N ASP A 293 -2.18 30.00 -5.28
CA ASP A 293 -0.99 29.61 -5.99
C ASP A 293 -1.00 28.08 -6.09
N LYS A 294 -0.74 27.55 -7.26
CA LYS A 294 -0.85 26.12 -7.52
C LYS A 294 0.47 25.37 -7.37
N GLU A 295 1.60 26.07 -7.32
CA GLU A 295 2.93 25.46 -7.35
C GLU A 295 3.74 25.69 -6.08
N THR A 296 4.27 26.87 -5.87
CA THR A 296 5.24 27.13 -4.80
C THR A 296 4.67 27.85 -3.58
N GLY A 297 3.46 28.37 -3.69
CA GLY A 297 2.81 29.18 -2.64
C GLY A 297 3.28 30.64 -2.62
N ILE A 298 2.55 31.45 -1.88
CA ILE A 298 2.70 32.89 -1.86
C ILE A 298 3.76 33.30 -0.83
N LYS A 299 4.84 33.95 -1.26
CA LYS A 299 5.89 34.44 -0.37
C LYS A 299 5.49 35.71 0.40
N ILE A 300 4.83 36.67 -0.25
CA ILE A 300 4.52 37.99 0.32
C ILE A 300 3.21 38.53 -0.26
N ILE A 301 2.35 39.04 0.62
CA ILE A 301 1.16 39.80 0.24
C ILE A 301 1.32 41.22 0.76
N TRP A 302 1.29 42.20 -0.12
CA TRP A 302 1.25 43.62 0.24
C TRP A 302 -0.16 44.15 0.02
N VAL A 303 -0.77 44.65 1.09
CA VAL A 303 -2.06 45.34 1.01
C VAL A 303 -1.80 46.82 1.30
N LYS A 304 -2.15 47.70 0.34
CA LYS A 304 -2.11 49.15 0.50
C LYS A 304 -3.50 49.63 0.84
#